data_f82fb2feb888416f7ff6d0bb5f56f045
#
_entry.id   f82fb2feb888416f7ff6d0bb5f56f045
#
_cell.length_a   1.000
_cell.length_b   1.000
_cell.length_c   1.000
_cell.angle_alpha   90.00
_cell.angle_beta   90.00
_cell.angle_gamma   90.00
#
_symmetry.space_group_name_H-M   'P 1'
#
loop_
_entity.id
_entity.type
_entity.pdbx_description
1 polymer ?
#
loop_
_entity_poly.entity_id
_entity_poly.type
_entity_poly.pdbx_seq_one_letter_code
_entity_poly.pdbx_strand_id
1 'polypeptide(L)'
;MHRYPIWKIKHPGAYESIRDVYLSNRNLTSNQIDNSTDHLHDPYLMHDMERGVSRIETAIRSGEQITVFGDYDADGVTSTALLLDFLDTVSATAKPLLPDRYRDGYGMKASTVEKALADGTRLIITADNGISAFDATEKAQGVGVDVVVIDHHHPQDRLPVAHAVINPNRPDCEYPFKSLAAVGVAFKVVQALSDRFMEGDERRQYLNGLLEYVALGTVADMAPMMGENRILTRRGMQMLERSQRHGIRALKEIAGTKGKIDSTSIGFFLGPRINSAGRIQKADAALDLLRAKTAIEAMRLAEDLNGLNLQRQELQHTGNDEAERQVREEGLADHRLILVRGDEWHLGVIGLIASIRTRMWLGSSGHRGGLRQ
;
A
#
# COMPACT_ATOMS: atom_id res chain seq x y z
N MET A 1 -25.18 -36.34 -19.36
CA MET A 1 -24.83 -35.34 -18.33
C MET A 1 -23.58 -34.61 -18.77
N HIS A 2 -23.67 -33.31 -19.06
CA HIS A 2 -22.53 -32.48 -19.48
C HIS A 2 -21.59 -32.30 -18.29
N ARG A 3 -20.36 -32.77 -18.40
CA ARG A 3 -19.29 -32.65 -17.38
C ARG A 3 -18.67 -31.26 -17.30
N TYR A 4 -19.08 -30.32 -18.14
CA TYR A 4 -18.50 -28.96 -18.23
C TYR A 4 -19.60 -27.92 -18.05
N PRO A 5 -19.31 -26.76 -17.42
CA PRO A 5 -20.27 -25.69 -17.31
C PRO A 5 -20.69 -25.21 -18.70
N ILE A 6 -21.97 -24.94 -18.86
CA ILE A 6 -22.51 -24.39 -20.11
C ILE A 6 -21.89 -23.02 -20.33
N TRP A 7 -21.21 -22.85 -21.46
CA TRP A 7 -20.67 -21.57 -21.88
C TRP A 7 -21.84 -20.61 -22.21
N LYS A 8 -21.91 -19.47 -21.52
CA LYS A 8 -22.85 -18.40 -21.84
C LYS A 8 -22.07 -17.21 -22.34
N ILE A 9 -22.42 -16.72 -23.53
CA ILE A 9 -21.94 -15.42 -24.01
C ILE A 9 -22.67 -14.38 -23.18
N LYS A 10 -21.93 -13.60 -22.40
CA LYS A 10 -22.48 -12.63 -21.43
C LYS A 10 -23.20 -11.49 -22.14
N HIS A 11 -22.67 -11.05 -23.26
CA HIS A 11 -23.23 -9.98 -24.10
C HIS A 11 -23.19 -10.44 -25.57
N PRO A 12 -24.24 -11.12 -26.08
CA PRO A 12 -24.29 -11.52 -27.47
C PRO A 12 -24.62 -10.27 -28.33
N GLY A 13 -23.61 -9.67 -28.91
CA GLY A 13 -23.73 -8.51 -29.78
C GLY A 13 -22.75 -8.61 -30.95
N ALA A 14 -22.89 -7.73 -31.93
CA ALA A 14 -21.88 -7.54 -32.96
C ALA A 14 -20.71 -6.74 -32.37
N TYR A 15 -19.52 -7.31 -32.39
CA TYR A 15 -18.30 -6.69 -31.95
C TYR A 15 -17.31 -6.53 -33.07
N GLU A 16 -16.64 -5.39 -33.13
CA GLU A 16 -15.64 -5.10 -34.19
C GLU A 16 -14.31 -5.80 -33.89
N SER A 17 -14.03 -6.07 -32.59
CA SER A 17 -12.77 -6.68 -32.14
C SER A 17 -12.92 -7.55 -30.90
N ILE A 18 -11.94 -8.45 -30.66
CA ILE A 18 -11.82 -9.22 -29.40
C ILE A 18 -11.67 -8.28 -28.19
N ARG A 19 -11.05 -7.12 -28.39
CA ARG A 19 -10.93 -6.08 -27.35
C ARG A 19 -12.30 -5.60 -26.88
N ASP A 20 -13.23 -5.36 -27.83
CA ASP A 20 -14.57 -4.87 -27.51
C ASP A 20 -15.37 -5.92 -26.74
N VAL A 21 -15.25 -7.18 -27.13
CA VAL A 21 -15.83 -8.31 -26.38
C VAL A 21 -15.27 -8.36 -24.96
N TYR A 22 -13.96 -8.20 -24.79
CA TYR A 22 -13.30 -8.19 -23.49
C TYR A 22 -13.81 -7.05 -22.60
N LEU A 23 -13.87 -5.84 -23.13
CA LEU A 23 -14.35 -4.65 -22.42
C LEU A 23 -15.81 -4.79 -22.03
N SER A 24 -16.66 -5.14 -23.00
CA SER A 24 -18.10 -5.34 -22.77
C SER A 24 -18.38 -6.39 -21.70
N ASN A 25 -17.70 -7.54 -21.74
CA ASN A 25 -17.88 -8.62 -20.77
C ASN A 25 -17.48 -8.23 -19.35
N ARG A 26 -16.69 -7.19 -19.18
CA ARG A 26 -16.21 -6.68 -17.87
C ARG A 26 -16.82 -5.33 -17.49
N ASN A 27 -17.74 -4.82 -18.30
CA ASN A 27 -18.30 -3.48 -18.17
C ASN A 27 -17.22 -2.39 -18.08
N LEU A 28 -16.17 -2.51 -18.91
CA LEU A 28 -15.06 -1.58 -18.96
C LEU A 28 -15.16 -0.71 -20.23
N THR A 29 -14.70 0.51 -20.12
CA THR A 29 -14.48 1.43 -21.27
C THR A 29 -13.03 1.39 -21.73
N SER A 30 -12.77 1.83 -22.97
CA SER A 30 -11.40 1.94 -23.47
C SER A 30 -10.53 2.84 -22.61
N ASN A 31 -11.06 3.95 -22.10
CA ASN A 31 -10.32 4.89 -21.24
C ASN A 31 -9.87 4.26 -19.91
N GLN A 32 -10.66 3.35 -19.33
CA GLN A 32 -10.32 2.68 -18.08
C GLN A 32 -9.13 1.71 -18.21
N ILE A 33 -8.79 1.30 -19.44
CA ILE A 33 -7.65 0.43 -19.71
C ILE A 33 -6.56 1.13 -20.54
N ASP A 34 -6.72 2.40 -20.84
CA ASP A 34 -5.70 3.20 -21.49
C ASP A 34 -4.50 3.40 -20.55
N ASN A 35 -3.32 3.60 -21.11
CA ASN A 35 -2.08 3.78 -20.41
C ASN A 35 -1.45 5.15 -20.70
N SER A 36 -2.20 6.06 -21.34
CA SER A 36 -1.73 7.42 -21.57
C SER A 36 -1.65 8.18 -20.24
N THR A 37 -0.57 8.93 -20.07
CA THR A 37 -0.42 9.86 -18.94
C THR A 37 -1.38 11.04 -18.99
N ASP A 38 -2.03 11.27 -20.14
CA ASP A 38 -3.04 12.32 -20.29
C ASP A 38 -4.28 12.06 -19.43
N HIS A 39 -4.43 10.83 -18.92
CA HIS A 39 -5.47 10.44 -17.97
C HIS A 39 -5.05 10.55 -16.51
N LEU A 40 -3.85 11.09 -16.20
CA LEU A 40 -3.46 11.40 -14.84
C LEU A 40 -4.07 12.75 -14.45
N HIS A 41 -4.76 12.76 -13.32
CA HIS A 41 -5.41 13.96 -12.81
C HIS A 41 -4.41 14.88 -12.11
N ASP A 42 -4.73 16.17 -12.12
CA ASP A 42 -4.00 17.18 -11.36
C ASP A 42 -4.09 16.86 -9.87
N PRO A 43 -2.96 16.79 -9.13
CA PRO A 43 -2.96 16.52 -7.70
C PRO A 43 -3.77 17.57 -6.90
N TYR A 44 -3.83 18.81 -7.36
CA TYR A 44 -4.56 19.90 -6.69
C TYR A 44 -6.09 19.73 -6.73
N LEU A 45 -6.63 18.77 -7.48
CA LEU A 45 -8.04 18.38 -7.38
C LEU A 45 -8.35 17.63 -6.07
N MET A 46 -7.33 17.12 -5.35
CA MET A 46 -7.55 16.55 -4.01
C MET A 46 -7.80 17.66 -3.00
N HIS A 47 -8.86 17.48 -2.22
CA HIS A 47 -9.15 18.40 -1.14
C HIS A 47 -7.96 18.52 -0.16
N ASP A 48 -7.70 19.71 0.36
CA ASP A 48 -6.56 20.03 1.23
C ASP A 48 -5.15 19.86 0.60
N MET A 49 -5.01 19.51 -0.68
CA MET A 49 -3.69 19.32 -1.30
C MET A 49 -2.83 20.59 -1.18
N GLU A 50 -3.35 21.75 -1.60
CA GLU A 50 -2.61 23.02 -1.51
C GLU A 50 -2.23 23.36 -0.08
N ARG A 51 -3.15 23.15 0.87
CA ARG A 51 -2.93 23.43 2.29
C ARG A 51 -1.85 22.53 2.88
N GLY A 52 -1.88 21.23 2.57
CA GLY A 52 -0.89 20.25 3.02
C GLY A 52 0.49 20.52 2.41
N VAL A 53 0.53 20.73 1.09
CA VAL A 53 1.77 21.05 0.35
C VAL A 53 2.42 22.33 0.90
N SER A 54 1.65 23.40 1.11
CA SER A 54 2.16 24.66 1.66
C SER A 54 2.71 24.49 3.08
N ARG A 55 2.07 23.66 3.92
CA ARG A 55 2.58 23.38 5.28
C ARG A 55 3.89 22.58 5.25
N ILE A 56 3.96 21.56 4.38
CA ILE A 56 5.18 20.76 4.21
C ILE A 56 6.32 21.64 3.65
N GLU A 57 6.05 22.45 2.63
CA GLU A 57 7.03 23.41 2.10
C GLU A 57 7.56 24.35 3.19
N THR A 58 6.67 24.89 4.02
CA THR A 58 7.06 25.77 5.14
C THR A 58 7.99 25.02 6.10
N ALA A 59 7.68 23.78 6.47
CA ALA A 59 8.52 22.99 7.33
C ALA A 59 9.92 22.74 6.73
N ILE A 60 9.97 22.40 5.44
CA ILE A 60 11.24 22.18 4.73
C ILE A 60 12.07 23.47 4.73
N ARG A 61 11.51 24.60 4.29
CA ARG A 61 12.23 25.87 4.19
C ARG A 61 12.67 26.44 5.54
N SER A 62 11.91 26.14 6.60
CA SER A 62 12.22 26.60 7.96
C SER A 62 13.14 25.62 8.73
N GLY A 63 13.51 24.48 8.14
CA GLY A 63 14.35 23.48 8.80
C GLY A 63 13.67 22.79 9.98
N GLU A 64 12.33 22.73 10.00
CA GLU A 64 11.59 22.06 11.06
C GLU A 64 11.85 20.55 11.05
N GLN A 65 11.86 19.92 12.24
CA GLN A 65 11.90 18.46 12.33
C GLN A 65 10.56 17.87 11.88
N ILE A 66 10.61 17.06 10.83
CA ILE A 66 9.47 16.34 10.26
C ILE A 66 9.53 14.87 10.71
N THR A 67 8.39 14.30 11.11
CA THR A 67 8.24 12.87 11.29
C THR A 67 7.27 12.33 10.24
N VAL A 68 7.71 11.35 9.43
CA VAL A 68 6.84 10.59 8.53
C VAL A 68 6.37 9.35 9.26
N PHE A 69 5.09 9.32 9.62
CA PHE A 69 4.47 8.20 10.33
C PHE A 69 3.75 7.29 9.34
N GLY A 70 4.35 6.14 9.04
CA GLY A 70 3.79 5.16 8.10
C GLY A 70 2.96 4.07 8.77
N ASP A 71 2.38 3.18 7.94
CA ASP A 71 1.87 1.89 8.41
C ASP A 71 2.92 0.79 8.21
N TYR A 72 2.66 -0.38 8.79
CA TYR A 72 3.60 -1.52 8.83
C TYR A 72 3.52 -2.47 7.63
N ASP A 73 2.57 -2.28 6.72
CA ASP A 73 2.45 -3.10 5.51
C ASP A 73 3.18 -2.49 4.30
N ALA A 74 3.11 -3.16 3.15
CA ALA A 74 3.86 -2.75 1.98
C ALA A 74 3.39 -1.40 1.42
N ASP A 75 2.12 -1.03 1.52
CA ASP A 75 1.64 0.27 1.06
C ASP A 75 2.14 1.38 1.99
N GLY A 76 2.02 1.21 3.30
CA GLY A 76 2.54 2.16 4.29
C GLY A 76 4.07 2.30 4.23
N VAL A 77 4.80 1.19 4.11
CA VAL A 77 6.28 1.20 3.99
C VAL A 77 6.74 1.89 2.71
N THR A 78 6.11 1.60 1.56
CA THR A 78 6.49 2.23 0.29
C THR A 78 6.07 3.69 0.22
N SER A 79 4.94 4.07 0.81
CA SER A 79 4.51 5.46 0.97
C SER A 79 5.50 6.26 1.82
N THR A 80 5.93 5.67 2.94
CA THR A 80 6.94 6.27 3.83
C THR A 80 8.29 6.42 3.11
N ALA A 81 8.73 5.37 2.39
CA ALA A 81 9.98 5.42 1.63
C ALA A 81 9.94 6.51 0.54
N LEU A 82 8.83 6.65 -0.17
CA LEU A 82 8.61 7.64 -1.21
C LEU A 82 8.66 9.07 -0.65
N LEU A 83 7.97 9.33 0.46
CA LEU A 83 7.97 10.65 1.12
C LEU A 83 9.35 11.01 1.64
N LEU A 84 10.04 10.07 2.30
CA LEU A 84 11.39 10.30 2.81
C LEU A 84 12.43 10.48 1.71
N ASP A 85 12.28 9.78 0.57
CA ASP A 85 13.14 9.97 -0.60
C ASP A 85 13.06 11.42 -1.11
N PHE A 86 11.84 11.97 -1.19
CA PHE A 86 11.65 13.37 -1.55
C PHE A 86 12.25 14.33 -0.51
N LEU A 87 11.96 14.11 0.78
CA LEU A 87 12.46 14.95 1.87
C LEU A 87 14.00 14.94 1.93
N ASP A 88 14.63 13.77 1.74
CA ASP A 88 16.09 13.65 1.62
C ASP A 88 16.62 14.45 0.42
N THR A 89 15.94 14.36 -0.73
CA THR A 89 16.37 15.04 -1.98
C THR A 89 16.37 16.55 -1.83
N VAL A 90 15.40 17.09 -1.07
CA VAL A 90 15.33 18.55 -0.80
C VAL A 90 16.05 18.93 0.50
N SER A 91 16.85 18.01 1.08
CA SER A 91 17.63 18.22 2.30
C SER A 91 16.82 18.65 3.53
N ALA A 92 15.59 18.15 3.62
CA ALA A 92 14.73 18.38 4.77
C ALA A 92 15.20 17.56 5.99
N THR A 93 14.95 18.08 7.19
CA THR A 93 15.20 17.33 8.43
C THR A 93 14.03 16.41 8.73
N ALA A 94 14.12 15.16 8.28
CA ALA A 94 13.02 14.21 8.39
C ALA A 94 13.46 12.84 8.93
N LYS A 95 12.55 12.16 9.64
CA LYS A 95 12.76 10.80 10.13
C LYS A 95 11.50 9.95 9.99
N PRO A 96 11.64 8.63 9.81
CA PRO A 96 10.51 7.70 9.87
C PRO A 96 10.08 7.42 11.30
N LEU A 97 8.83 7.01 11.43
CA LEU A 97 8.29 6.35 12.61
C LEU A 97 7.23 5.35 12.14
N LEU A 98 7.47 4.07 12.36
CA LEU A 98 6.52 3.01 12.02
C LEU A 98 5.95 2.39 13.30
N PRO A 99 4.66 2.01 13.33
CA PRO A 99 4.09 1.36 14.49
C PRO A 99 4.58 -0.09 14.61
N ASP A 100 4.74 -0.54 15.86
CA ASP A 100 4.86 -1.96 16.15
C ASP A 100 3.45 -2.57 16.18
N ARG A 101 3.16 -3.48 15.25
CA ARG A 101 1.85 -4.12 15.11
C ARG A 101 1.32 -4.72 16.42
N TYR A 102 2.21 -5.23 17.26
CA TYR A 102 1.85 -5.96 18.48
C TYR A 102 1.74 -5.07 19.72
N ARG A 103 2.55 -4.01 19.77
CA ARG A 103 2.58 -3.08 20.91
C ARG A 103 1.67 -1.89 20.70
N ASP A 104 1.76 -1.31 19.50
CA ASP A 104 1.07 -0.06 19.20
C ASP A 104 -0.28 -0.32 18.48
N GLY A 105 -0.44 -1.47 17.81
CA GLY A 105 -1.61 -1.78 16.98
C GLY A 105 -1.61 -0.97 15.68
N TYR A 106 -2.79 -0.74 15.10
CA TYR A 106 -2.97 0.02 13.87
C TYR A 106 -3.12 1.51 14.13
N GLY A 107 -2.50 2.32 13.25
CA GLY A 107 -2.68 3.75 13.15
C GLY A 107 -1.96 4.58 14.23
N MET A 108 -1.99 5.89 14.04
CA MET A 108 -1.35 6.86 14.94
C MET A 108 -2.09 6.97 16.28
N LYS A 109 -1.35 6.90 17.38
CA LYS A 109 -1.84 7.01 18.76
C LYS A 109 -1.31 8.27 19.44
N ALA A 110 -1.90 8.66 20.57
CA ALA A 110 -1.39 9.76 21.39
C ALA A 110 0.08 9.55 21.80
N SER A 111 0.48 8.30 22.11
CA SER A 111 1.87 7.94 22.41
C SER A 111 2.82 8.16 21.23
N THR A 112 2.35 8.04 19.98
CA THR A 112 3.12 8.37 18.78
C THR A 112 3.46 9.86 18.74
N VAL A 113 2.49 10.70 19.07
CA VAL A 113 2.68 12.16 19.15
C VAL A 113 3.68 12.52 20.24
N GLU A 114 3.61 11.86 21.40
CA GLU A 114 4.55 12.07 22.52
C GLU A 114 5.98 11.70 22.13
N LYS A 115 6.18 10.57 21.45
CA LYS A 115 7.49 10.17 20.91
C LYS A 115 8.01 11.20 19.90
N ALA A 116 7.16 11.61 18.94
CA ALA A 116 7.54 12.60 17.94
C ALA A 116 7.91 13.94 18.56
N LEU A 117 7.11 14.42 19.54
CA LEU A 117 7.38 15.67 20.26
C LEU A 117 8.70 15.62 21.03
N ALA A 118 8.99 14.50 21.73
CA ALA A 118 10.25 14.30 22.47
C ALA A 118 11.48 14.39 21.55
N ASP A 119 11.32 14.04 20.27
CA ASP A 119 12.34 14.15 19.24
C ASP A 119 12.36 15.53 18.54
N GLY A 120 11.63 16.51 19.02
CA GLY A 120 11.60 17.88 18.48
C GLY A 120 10.73 18.05 17.26
N THR A 121 9.88 17.10 16.90
CA THR A 121 9.00 17.16 15.72
C THR A 121 8.04 18.33 15.81
N ARG A 122 7.89 19.06 14.70
CA ARG A 122 6.94 20.14 14.52
C ARG A 122 5.84 19.80 13.51
N LEU A 123 6.13 18.87 12.61
CA LEU A 123 5.19 18.38 11.61
C LEU A 123 5.21 16.87 11.57
N ILE A 124 4.06 16.24 11.72
CA ILE A 124 3.86 14.81 11.42
C ILE A 124 3.17 14.71 10.06
N ILE A 125 3.75 13.91 9.15
CA ILE A 125 3.11 13.52 7.89
C ILE A 125 2.74 12.06 8.04
N THR A 126 1.44 11.72 7.98
CA THR A 126 1.04 10.31 8.00
C THR A 126 1.09 9.72 6.59
N ALA A 127 1.32 8.42 6.49
CA ALA A 127 1.37 7.68 5.23
C ALA A 127 0.61 6.37 5.39
N ASP A 128 -0.50 6.20 4.66
CA ASP A 128 -1.36 5.02 4.71
C ASP A 128 -2.11 4.85 6.05
N ASN A 129 -2.29 5.92 6.75
CA ASN A 129 -3.06 5.96 7.99
C ASN A 129 -3.41 7.40 8.37
N GLY A 130 -4.17 7.58 9.45
CA GLY A 130 -4.43 8.89 10.01
C GLY A 130 -5.87 9.35 9.88
N ILE A 131 -6.64 8.86 8.90
CA ILE A 131 -8.05 9.27 8.71
C ILE A 131 -8.94 8.99 9.92
N SER A 132 -8.58 8.01 10.75
CA SER A 132 -9.28 7.63 11.97
C SER A 132 -8.51 7.99 13.26
N ALA A 133 -7.43 8.77 13.17
CA ALA A 133 -6.54 9.07 14.30
C ALA A 133 -7.02 10.29 15.12
N PHE A 134 -8.29 10.30 15.54
CA PHE A 134 -8.93 11.44 16.20
C PHE A 134 -8.17 11.91 17.45
N ASP A 135 -7.98 11.01 18.42
CA ASP A 135 -7.33 11.35 19.70
C ASP A 135 -5.87 11.80 19.49
N ALA A 136 -5.17 11.17 18.55
CA ALA A 136 -3.80 11.52 18.25
C ALA A 136 -3.67 12.91 17.61
N THR A 137 -4.56 13.25 16.68
CA THR A 137 -4.55 14.57 16.03
C THR A 137 -4.99 15.68 16.98
N GLU A 138 -5.98 15.43 17.84
CA GLU A 138 -6.36 16.35 18.92
C GLU A 138 -5.20 16.56 19.90
N LYS A 139 -4.49 15.49 20.29
CA LYS A 139 -3.29 15.59 21.12
C LYS A 139 -2.19 16.41 20.45
N ALA A 140 -1.92 16.16 19.15
CA ALA A 140 -0.91 16.89 18.39
C ALA A 140 -1.21 18.38 18.35
N GLN A 141 -2.45 18.74 18.05
CA GLN A 141 -2.90 20.14 18.09
C GLN A 141 -2.69 20.77 19.46
N GLY A 142 -3.04 20.06 20.54
CA GLY A 142 -2.91 20.55 21.92
C GLY A 142 -1.46 20.81 22.35
N VAL A 143 -0.46 20.20 21.69
CA VAL A 143 0.96 20.39 21.98
C VAL A 143 1.71 21.18 20.90
N GLY A 144 1.01 21.76 19.94
CA GLY A 144 1.58 22.60 18.89
C GLY A 144 2.39 21.82 17.83
N VAL A 145 2.01 20.59 17.54
CA VAL A 145 2.53 19.77 16.46
C VAL A 145 1.46 19.70 15.36
N ASP A 146 1.79 20.15 14.16
CA ASP A 146 0.90 20.03 13.02
C ASP A 146 0.89 18.62 12.46
N VAL A 147 -0.27 18.20 11.92
CA VAL A 147 -0.43 16.91 11.24
C VAL A 147 -0.94 17.13 9.83
N VAL A 148 -0.27 16.53 8.85
CA VAL A 148 -0.78 16.37 7.48
C VAL A 148 -1.08 14.91 7.26
N VAL A 149 -2.36 14.58 7.11
CA VAL A 149 -2.82 13.21 6.87
C VAL A 149 -2.77 12.91 5.38
N ILE A 150 -2.04 11.85 5.01
CA ILE A 150 -2.01 11.26 3.66
C ILE A 150 -2.53 9.84 3.78
N ASP A 151 -3.76 9.60 3.31
CA ASP A 151 -4.46 8.34 3.51
C ASP A 151 -5.40 8.03 2.34
N HIS A 152 -5.81 6.78 2.20
CA HIS A 152 -6.77 6.33 1.20
C HIS A 152 -7.96 5.55 1.79
N HIS A 153 -7.92 5.26 3.07
CA HIS A 153 -9.00 4.55 3.75
C HIS A 153 -10.29 5.37 3.79
N HIS A 154 -11.43 4.71 3.85
CA HIS A 154 -12.72 5.39 3.96
C HIS A 154 -12.83 6.11 5.31
N PRO A 155 -13.16 7.41 5.31
CA PRO A 155 -13.38 8.15 6.54
C PRO A 155 -14.61 7.62 7.29
N GLN A 156 -14.60 7.81 8.60
CA GLN A 156 -15.77 7.63 9.45
C GLN A 156 -16.71 8.86 9.35
N ASP A 157 -17.67 8.99 10.26
CA ASP A 157 -18.64 10.08 10.29
C ASP A 157 -18.01 11.48 10.46
N ARG A 158 -16.77 11.54 10.93
CA ARG A 158 -16.00 12.78 11.09
C ARG A 158 -14.58 12.63 10.55
N LEU A 159 -13.94 13.76 10.27
CA LEU A 159 -12.52 13.83 9.92
C LEU A 159 -11.67 14.13 11.17
N PRO A 160 -10.39 13.71 11.20
CA PRO A 160 -9.46 14.07 12.27
C PRO A 160 -9.16 15.58 12.25
N VAL A 161 -8.87 16.14 13.41
CA VAL A 161 -8.46 17.54 13.56
C VAL A 161 -6.99 17.66 13.16
N ALA A 162 -6.73 17.84 11.88
CA ALA A 162 -5.40 17.95 11.31
C ALA A 162 -5.22 19.26 10.53
N HIS A 163 -3.96 19.65 10.31
CA HIS A 163 -3.67 20.82 9.47
C HIS A 163 -4.21 20.61 8.05
N ALA A 164 -4.03 19.41 7.49
CA ALA A 164 -4.61 19.01 6.21
C ALA A 164 -4.95 17.52 6.22
N VAL A 165 -6.00 17.13 5.50
CA VAL A 165 -6.40 15.73 5.32
C VAL A 165 -6.51 15.44 3.82
N ILE A 166 -5.43 14.90 3.25
CA ILE A 166 -5.34 14.57 1.82
C ILE A 166 -5.76 13.12 1.64
N ASN A 167 -7.02 12.94 1.22
CA ASN A 167 -7.60 11.62 1.03
C ASN A 167 -8.67 11.69 -0.08
N PRO A 168 -8.55 10.92 -1.17
CA PRO A 168 -9.51 10.95 -2.27
C PRO A 168 -10.90 10.46 -1.86
N ASN A 169 -11.01 9.65 -0.79
CA ASN A 169 -12.26 9.06 -0.33
C ASN A 169 -13.06 9.95 0.63
N ARG A 170 -12.59 11.15 0.95
CA ARG A 170 -13.37 12.14 1.70
C ARG A 170 -14.65 12.47 0.94
N PRO A 171 -15.80 12.64 1.66
CA PRO A 171 -17.08 12.98 1.03
C PRO A 171 -17.07 14.31 0.26
N ASP A 172 -16.23 15.27 0.71
CA ASP A 172 -16.09 16.61 0.15
C ASP A 172 -14.93 16.74 -0.86
N CYS A 173 -14.29 15.62 -1.24
CA CYS A 173 -13.19 15.61 -2.19
C CYS A 173 -13.71 15.36 -3.61
N GLU A 174 -13.38 16.24 -4.55
CA GLU A 174 -13.77 16.14 -5.96
C GLU A 174 -12.76 15.39 -6.83
N TYR A 175 -11.69 14.83 -6.24
CA TYR A 175 -10.71 14.08 -7.00
C TYR A 175 -11.37 12.92 -7.77
N PRO A 176 -11.19 12.84 -9.11
CA PRO A 176 -12.01 11.95 -9.94
C PRO A 176 -11.76 10.46 -9.71
N PHE A 177 -10.54 10.07 -9.28
CA PHE A 177 -10.16 8.68 -9.07
C PHE A 177 -10.03 8.34 -7.59
N LYS A 178 -11.03 7.65 -7.03
CA LYS A 178 -11.13 7.36 -5.60
C LYS A 178 -10.31 6.15 -5.13
N SER A 179 -9.86 5.29 -6.04
CA SER A 179 -9.24 4.00 -5.72
C SER A 179 -7.70 4.03 -5.72
N LEU A 180 -7.08 5.20 -5.53
CA LEU A 180 -5.64 5.25 -5.33
C LEU A 180 -5.25 4.46 -4.07
N ALA A 181 -4.19 3.66 -4.13
CA ALA A 181 -3.50 3.18 -2.95
C ALA A 181 -2.82 4.34 -2.21
N ALA A 182 -2.47 4.18 -0.93
CA ALA A 182 -1.84 5.27 -0.16
C ALA A 182 -0.54 5.75 -0.78
N VAL A 183 0.28 4.86 -1.34
CA VAL A 183 1.49 5.24 -2.08
C VAL A 183 1.18 6.08 -3.33
N GLY A 184 0.03 5.86 -3.96
CA GLY A 184 -0.46 6.68 -5.05
C GLY A 184 -0.84 8.08 -4.58
N VAL A 185 -1.48 8.21 -3.42
CA VAL A 185 -1.80 9.51 -2.80
C VAL A 185 -0.51 10.23 -2.39
N ALA A 186 0.43 9.52 -1.73
CA ALA A 186 1.75 10.06 -1.39
C ALA A 186 2.52 10.54 -2.63
N PHE A 187 2.45 9.79 -3.73
CA PHE A 187 3.03 10.21 -5.01
C PHE A 187 2.42 11.51 -5.53
N LYS A 188 1.10 11.68 -5.42
CA LYS A 188 0.42 12.93 -5.81
C LYS A 188 0.85 14.11 -4.95
N VAL A 189 1.05 13.90 -3.64
CA VAL A 189 1.60 14.94 -2.75
C VAL A 189 3.02 15.32 -3.17
N VAL A 190 3.89 14.34 -3.44
CA VAL A 190 5.25 14.61 -3.91
C VAL A 190 5.25 15.23 -5.31
N GLN A 191 4.31 14.85 -6.19
CA GLN A 191 4.14 15.49 -7.49
C GLN A 191 3.85 16.99 -7.32
N ALA A 192 2.95 17.36 -6.41
CA ALA A 192 2.63 18.76 -6.12
C ALA A 192 3.80 19.51 -5.43
N LEU A 193 4.47 18.88 -4.46
CA LEU A 193 5.64 19.45 -3.81
C LEU A 193 6.80 19.67 -4.78
N SER A 194 7.04 18.72 -5.69
CA SER A 194 8.16 18.82 -6.64
C SER A 194 8.06 20.04 -7.57
N ASP A 195 6.87 20.56 -7.84
CA ASP A 195 6.69 21.82 -8.58
C ASP A 195 7.34 23.02 -7.89
N ARG A 196 7.55 22.96 -6.56
CA ARG A 196 8.09 24.04 -5.75
C ARG A 196 9.60 23.96 -5.51
N PHE A 197 10.22 22.80 -5.84
CA PHE A 197 11.62 22.51 -5.55
C PHE A 197 12.43 22.07 -6.77
N MET A 198 11.79 21.68 -7.86
CA MET A 198 12.43 21.11 -9.04
C MET A 198 11.78 21.63 -10.32
N GLU A 199 12.53 21.65 -11.43
CA GLU A 199 12.03 22.13 -12.71
C GLU A 199 12.36 21.16 -13.86
N GLY A 200 11.63 21.28 -14.93
CA GLY A 200 11.93 20.68 -16.24
C GLY A 200 12.11 19.17 -16.24
N ASP A 201 13.19 18.72 -16.90
CA ASP A 201 13.47 17.29 -17.09
C ASP A 201 13.96 16.60 -15.82
N GLU A 202 14.65 17.33 -14.93
CA GLU A 202 15.08 16.80 -13.63
C GLU A 202 13.90 16.33 -12.81
N ARG A 203 12.90 17.21 -12.64
CA ARG A 203 11.65 16.87 -11.96
C ARG A 203 10.96 15.65 -12.59
N ARG A 204 10.89 15.62 -13.93
CA ARG A 204 10.25 14.50 -14.64
C ARG A 204 10.97 13.17 -14.40
N GLN A 205 12.29 13.18 -14.45
CA GLN A 205 13.12 12.00 -14.20
C GLN A 205 12.98 11.53 -12.75
N TYR A 206 13.00 12.48 -11.82
CA TYR A 206 12.82 12.20 -10.39
C TYR A 206 11.47 11.51 -10.12
N LEU A 207 10.37 12.11 -10.57
CA LEU A 207 9.03 11.55 -10.40
C LEU A 207 8.89 10.15 -11.05
N ASN A 208 9.48 9.94 -12.23
CA ASN A 208 9.49 8.62 -12.85
C ASN A 208 10.22 7.59 -11.99
N GLY A 209 11.32 7.96 -11.33
CA GLY A 209 12.07 7.08 -10.42
C GLY A 209 11.26 6.67 -9.18
N LEU A 210 10.34 7.51 -8.70
CA LEU A 210 9.48 7.18 -7.56
C LEU A 210 8.39 6.17 -7.90
N LEU A 211 8.06 5.97 -9.18
CA LEU A 211 7.03 5.02 -9.60
C LEU A 211 7.38 3.57 -9.25
N GLU A 212 8.63 3.26 -8.94
CA GLU A 212 9.04 1.97 -8.39
C GLU A 212 8.31 1.67 -7.07
N TYR A 213 8.27 2.63 -6.16
CA TYR A 213 7.53 2.52 -4.90
C TYR A 213 6.03 2.42 -5.13
N VAL A 214 5.51 3.25 -6.06
CA VAL A 214 4.07 3.23 -6.39
C VAL A 214 3.63 1.88 -6.90
N ALA A 215 4.43 1.23 -7.76
CA ALA A 215 4.10 -0.11 -8.25
C ALA A 215 4.13 -1.16 -7.14
N LEU A 216 5.13 -1.11 -6.25
CA LEU A 216 5.25 -2.05 -5.13
C LEU A 216 4.06 -1.96 -4.17
N GLY A 217 3.74 -0.76 -3.67
CA GLY A 217 2.65 -0.56 -2.71
C GLY A 217 1.29 -0.85 -3.34
N THR A 218 0.98 -0.24 -4.50
CA THR A 218 -0.33 -0.40 -5.16
C THR A 218 -0.68 -1.87 -5.46
N VAL A 219 0.29 -2.67 -5.93
CA VAL A 219 0.05 -4.10 -6.21
C VAL A 219 -0.06 -4.90 -4.92
N ALA A 220 0.77 -4.60 -3.91
CA ALA A 220 0.76 -5.32 -2.64
C ALA A 220 -0.50 -5.06 -1.82
N ASP A 221 -1.06 -3.86 -1.91
CA ASP A 221 -2.36 -3.48 -1.33
C ASP A 221 -3.56 -4.07 -2.09
N MET A 222 -3.32 -4.68 -3.25
CA MET A 222 -4.37 -5.21 -4.13
C MET A 222 -5.36 -4.13 -4.62
N ALA A 223 -4.93 -2.88 -4.71
CA ALA A 223 -5.75 -1.80 -5.22
C ALA A 223 -6.22 -2.08 -6.66
N PRO A 224 -7.42 -1.63 -7.07
CA PRO A 224 -7.96 -1.88 -8.41
C PRO A 224 -7.02 -1.39 -9.51
N MET A 225 -6.59 -2.28 -10.41
CA MET A 225 -5.68 -1.97 -11.53
C MET A 225 -6.41 -1.30 -12.70
N MET A 226 -7.07 -0.19 -12.41
CA MET A 226 -7.78 0.66 -13.37
C MET A 226 -7.35 2.12 -13.22
N GLY A 227 -7.70 2.97 -14.17
CA GLY A 227 -7.42 4.41 -14.13
C GLY A 227 -5.95 4.71 -13.80
N GLU A 228 -5.73 5.63 -12.87
CA GLU A 228 -4.38 6.07 -12.50
C GLU A 228 -3.52 4.95 -11.89
N ASN A 229 -4.08 4.06 -11.07
CA ASN A 229 -3.34 2.92 -10.53
C ASN A 229 -2.71 2.09 -11.65
N ARG A 230 -3.46 1.82 -12.72
CA ARG A 230 -2.96 1.07 -13.88
C ARG A 230 -1.82 1.81 -14.58
N ILE A 231 -1.98 3.12 -14.82
CA ILE A 231 -0.99 3.94 -15.53
C ILE A 231 0.31 4.00 -14.73
N LEU A 232 0.21 4.37 -13.45
CA LEU A 232 1.33 4.54 -12.54
C LEU A 232 2.05 3.21 -12.29
N THR A 233 1.29 2.14 -11.97
CA THR A 233 1.85 0.80 -11.71
C THR A 233 2.54 0.23 -12.93
N ARG A 234 1.96 0.35 -14.13
CA ARG A 234 2.59 -0.15 -15.37
C ARG A 234 3.93 0.52 -15.64
N ARG A 235 4.01 1.84 -15.46
CA ARG A 235 5.27 2.58 -15.58
C ARG A 235 6.25 2.21 -14.48
N GLY A 236 5.77 2.11 -13.24
CA GLY A 236 6.59 1.70 -12.10
C GLY A 236 7.18 0.30 -12.27
N MET A 237 6.43 -0.67 -12.83
CA MET A 237 6.98 -2.00 -13.16
C MET A 237 8.13 -1.91 -14.18
N GLN A 238 8.04 -1.04 -15.19
CA GLN A 238 9.14 -0.81 -16.13
C GLN A 238 10.37 -0.16 -15.45
N MET A 239 10.14 0.72 -14.46
CA MET A 239 11.24 1.27 -13.66
C MET A 239 11.86 0.20 -12.75
N LEU A 240 11.05 -0.63 -12.09
CA LEU A 240 11.53 -1.76 -11.28
C LEU A 240 12.43 -2.71 -12.08
N GLU A 241 12.11 -2.98 -13.36
CA GLU A 241 12.98 -3.81 -14.21
C GLU A 241 14.41 -3.28 -14.27
N ARG A 242 14.58 -1.96 -14.32
CA ARG A 242 15.84 -1.23 -14.53
C ARG A 242 16.32 -0.50 -13.28
N SER A 243 15.76 -0.80 -12.13
CA SER A 243 16.02 -0.10 -10.88
C SER A 243 17.53 0.01 -10.59
N GLN A 244 17.95 1.20 -10.19
CA GLN A 244 19.31 1.47 -9.70
C GLN A 244 19.36 1.55 -8.17
N ARG A 245 18.21 1.47 -7.49
CA ARG A 245 18.13 1.48 -6.03
C ARG A 245 18.68 0.18 -5.47
N HIS A 246 19.69 0.28 -4.60
CA HIS A 246 20.33 -0.91 -4.02
C HIS A 246 19.34 -1.85 -3.33
N GLY A 247 18.39 -1.30 -2.53
CA GLY A 247 17.39 -2.09 -1.83
C GLY A 247 16.45 -2.84 -2.76
N ILE A 248 15.97 -2.19 -3.82
CA ILE A 248 15.06 -2.84 -4.80
C ILE A 248 15.82 -3.91 -5.59
N ARG A 249 17.07 -3.67 -5.95
CA ARG A 249 17.91 -4.67 -6.65
C ARG A 249 18.14 -5.89 -5.78
N ALA A 250 18.52 -5.70 -4.52
CA ALA A 250 18.73 -6.79 -3.57
C ALA A 250 17.41 -7.57 -3.30
N LEU A 251 16.29 -6.87 -3.15
CA LEU A 251 14.98 -7.50 -2.98
C LEU A 251 14.61 -8.37 -4.20
N LYS A 252 14.85 -7.90 -5.42
CA LYS A 252 14.62 -8.66 -6.65
C LYS A 252 15.51 -9.90 -6.75
N GLU A 253 16.79 -9.74 -6.39
CA GLU A 253 17.77 -10.83 -6.42
C GLU A 253 17.38 -11.95 -5.46
N ILE A 254 17.09 -11.62 -4.20
CA ILE A 254 16.72 -12.60 -3.18
C ILE A 254 15.34 -13.24 -3.44
N ALA A 255 14.46 -12.52 -4.12
CA ALA A 255 13.16 -13.02 -4.55
C ALA A 255 13.23 -13.91 -5.80
N GLY A 256 14.40 -14.00 -6.44
CA GLY A 256 14.58 -14.75 -7.68
C GLY A 256 13.85 -14.15 -8.89
N THR A 257 13.43 -12.89 -8.83
CA THR A 257 12.72 -12.21 -9.92
C THR A 257 13.71 -11.64 -10.92
N LYS A 258 13.74 -12.21 -12.14
CA LYS A 258 14.63 -11.80 -13.22
C LYS A 258 13.84 -11.36 -14.45
N GLY A 259 14.38 -10.39 -15.19
CA GLY A 259 13.78 -9.92 -16.44
C GLY A 259 12.55 -9.03 -16.22
N LYS A 260 11.47 -9.33 -16.94
CA LYS A 260 10.24 -8.54 -16.90
C LYS A 260 9.56 -8.66 -15.54
N ILE A 261 9.20 -7.52 -14.96
CA ILE A 261 8.44 -7.43 -13.72
C ILE A 261 6.96 -7.18 -14.05
N ASP A 262 6.09 -8.02 -13.51
CA ASP A 262 4.64 -7.91 -13.61
C ASP A 262 3.97 -7.89 -12.23
N SER A 263 2.64 -7.79 -12.19
CA SER A 263 1.88 -7.82 -10.95
C SER A 263 2.05 -9.12 -10.16
N THR A 264 2.30 -10.25 -10.83
CA THR A 264 2.58 -11.53 -10.18
C THR A 264 3.93 -11.48 -9.45
N SER A 265 4.95 -10.91 -10.11
CA SER A 265 6.27 -10.70 -9.51
C SER A 265 6.18 -9.88 -8.22
N ILE A 266 5.39 -8.81 -8.23
CA ILE A 266 5.20 -7.97 -7.05
C ILE A 266 4.32 -8.67 -6.01
N GLY A 267 3.13 -9.14 -6.38
CA GLY A 267 2.14 -9.66 -5.44
C GLY A 267 2.53 -10.96 -4.75
N PHE A 268 3.33 -11.81 -5.40
CA PHE A 268 3.70 -13.13 -4.87
C PHE A 268 5.16 -13.25 -4.43
N PHE A 269 6.05 -12.38 -4.90
CA PHE A 269 7.48 -12.49 -4.59
C PHE A 269 8.04 -11.28 -3.84
N LEU A 270 7.81 -10.06 -4.30
CA LEU A 270 8.39 -8.85 -3.67
C LEU A 270 7.55 -8.38 -2.48
N GLY A 271 6.25 -8.16 -2.67
CA GLY A 271 5.32 -7.65 -1.65
C GLY A 271 5.24 -8.51 -0.39
N PRO A 272 5.13 -9.86 -0.49
CA PRO A 272 5.13 -10.72 0.69
C PRO A 272 6.39 -10.62 1.56
N ARG A 273 7.56 -10.33 0.97
CA ARG A 273 8.80 -10.09 1.73
C ARG A 273 8.74 -8.78 2.49
N ILE A 274 8.30 -7.70 1.84
CA ILE A 274 8.08 -6.40 2.51
C ILE A 274 7.08 -6.57 3.66
N ASN A 275 5.93 -7.19 3.41
CA ASN A 275 4.89 -7.43 4.40
C ASN A 275 5.32 -8.33 5.57
N SER A 276 6.31 -9.21 5.36
CA SER A 276 6.75 -10.15 6.41
C SER A 276 7.40 -9.45 7.59
N ALA A 277 8.08 -8.31 7.37
CA ALA A 277 8.67 -7.53 8.43
C ALA A 277 7.61 -7.12 9.48
N GLY A 278 6.56 -6.43 9.07
CA GLY A 278 5.47 -6.00 9.95
C GLY A 278 4.59 -7.14 10.50
N ARG A 279 4.69 -8.35 9.93
CA ARG A 279 3.97 -9.54 10.44
C ARG A 279 4.74 -10.33 11.49
N ILE A 280 6.05 -10.36 11.42
CA ILE A 280 6.90 -11.21 12.28
C ILE A 280 7.69 -10.39 13.28
N GLN A 281 8.11 -9.20 12.88
CA GLN A 281 8.90 -8.28 13.71
C GLN A 281 8.40 -6.84 13.52
N LYS A 282 9.32 -5.91 13.27
CA LYS A 282 9.05 -4.50 12.99
C LYS A 282 9.20 -4.20 11.51
N ALA A 283 8.33 -3.36 10.99
CA ALA A 283 8.34 -2.94 9.60
C ALA A 283 9.57 -2.11 9.20
N ASP A 284 10.31 -1.57 10.18
CA ASP A 284 11.54 -0.82 9.97
C ASP A 284 12.52 -1.56 9.03
N ALA A 285 12.66 -2.88 9.19
CA ALA A 285 13.57 -3.68 8.35
C ALA A 285 13.25 -3.59 6.84
N ALA A 286 11.97 -3.52 6.49
CA ALA A 286 11.56 -3.35 5.09
C ALA A 286 11.81 -1.91 4.60
N LEU A 287 11.56 -0.92 5.43
CA LEU A 287 11.84 0.48 5.11
C LEU A 287 13.36 0.71 4.94
N ASP A 288 14.17 0.17 5.86
CA ASP A 288 15.63 0.27 5.81
C ASP A 288 16.17 -0.37 4.52
N LEU A 289 15.63 -1.53 4.11
CA LEU A 289 15.99 -2.14 2.84
C LEU A 289 15.70 -1.22 1.65
N LEU A 290 14.48 -0.66 1.57
CA LEU A 290 14.10 0.21 0.46
C LEU A 290 14.96 1.49 0.39
N ARG A 291 15.51 1.94 1.53
CA ARG A 291 16.34 3.15 1.68
C ARG A 291 17.84 2.86 1.75
N ALA A 292 18.28 1.62 1.64
CA ALA A 292 19.70 1.22 1.73
C ALA A 292 20.58 2.00 0.75
N LYS A 293 21.67 2.55 1.24
CA LYS A 293 22.56 3.43 0.46
C LYS A 293 23.70 2.66 -0.23
N THR A 294 23.96 1.42 0.16
CA THR A 294 25.01 0.58 -0.43
C THR A 294 24.48 -0.80 -0.81
N ALA A 295 25.15 -1.45 -1.78
CA ALA A 295 24.78 -2.79 -2.22
C ALA A 295 24.98 -3.85 -1.12
N ILE A 296 26.05 -3.69 -0.30
CA ILE A 296 26.38 -4.62 0.79
C ILE A 296 25.29 -4.57 1.88
N GLU A 297 24.94 -3.37 2.31
CA GLU A 297 23.86 -3.15 3.28
C GLU A 297 22.52 -3.71 2.76
N ALA A 298 22.18 -3.36 1.52
CA ALA A 298 20.95 -3.81 0.87
C ALA A 298 20.84 -5.33 0.81
N MET A 299 21.92 -6.03 0.46
CA MET A 299 21.90 -7.47 0.37
C MET A 299 21.68 -8.11 1.75
N ARG A 300 22.41 -7.64 2.78
CA ARG A 300 22.20 -8.12 4.15
C ARG A 300 20.75 -7.93 4.61
N LEU A 301 20.19 -6.72 4.41
CA LEU A 301 18.79 -6.43 4.78
C LEU A 301 17.79 -7.28 3.98
N ALA A 302 18.07 -7.56 2.71
CA ALA A 302 17.22 -8.42 1.87
C ALA A 302 17.26 -9.88 2.33
N GLU A 303 18.42 -10.39 2.76
CA GLU A 303 18.56 -11.73 3.36
C GLU A 303 17.77 -11.83 4.66
N ASP A 304 17.91 -10.85 5.56
CA ASP A 304 17.16 -10.79 6.82
C ASP A 304 15.64 -10.80 6.54
N LEU A 305 15.18 -9.98 5.59
CA LEU A 305 13.77 -9.89 5.21
C LEU A 305 13.26 -11.20 4.58
N ASN A 306 14.09 -11.88 3.79
CA ASN A 306 13.76 -13.19 3.24
C ASN A 306 13.63 -14.25 4.35
N GLY A 307 14.48 -14.20 5.36
CA GLY A 307 14.36 -15.05 6.55
C GLY A 307 13.02 -14.88 7.26
N LEU A 308 12.58 -13.63 7.47
CA LEU A 308 11.26 -13.32 8.03
C LEU A 308 10.12 -13.83 7.16
N ASN A 309 10.25 -13.73 5.83
CA ASN A 309 9.24 -14.26 4.92
C ASN A 309 9.15 -15.79 4.95
N LEU A 310 10.27 -16.51 5.07
CA LEU A 310 10.28 -17.96 5.24
C LEU A 310 9.63 -18.36 6.57
N GLN A 311 9.97 -17.70 7.66
CA GLN A 311 9.34 -17.91 8.95
C GLN A 311 7.82 -17.66 8.90
N ARG A 312 7.39 -16.58 8.25
CA ARG A 312 5.97 -16.31 8.06
C ARG A 312 5.28 -17.42 7.26
N GLN A 313 5.93 -17.97 6.21
CA GLN A 313 5.38 -19.07 5.41
C GLN A 313 5.23 -20.36 6.23
N GLU A 314 6.21 -20.69 7.05
CA GLU A 314 6.17 -21.86 7.93
C GLU A 314 5.05 -21.77 8.96
N LEU A 315 4.95 -20.63 9.67
CA LEU A 315 3.88 -20.36 10.63
C LEU A 315 2.49 -20.44 9.98
N GLN A 316 2.36 -19.88 8.78
CA GLN A 316 1.12 -19.93 8.01
C GLN A 316 0.78 -21.37 7.58
N HIS A 317 1.75 -22.15 7.12
CA HIS A 317 1.54 -23.53 6.69
C HIS A 317 1.09 -24.41 7.86
N THR A 318 1.80 -24.37 8.97
CA THR A 318 1.44 -25.07 10.20
C THR A 318 0.03 -24.72 10.68
N GLY A 319 -0.28 -23.42 10.73
CA GLY A 319 -1.62 -22.97 11.13
C GLY A 319 -2.73 -23.40 10.16
N ASN A 320 -2.44 -23.44 8.85
CA ASN A 320 -3.39 -23.92 7.86
C ASN A 320 -3.69 -25.42 8.04
N ASP A 321 -2.65 -26.26 8.20
CA ASP A 321 -2.81 -27.71 8.37
C ASP A 321 -3.62 -28.02 9.64
N GLU A 322 -3.36 -27.29 10.72
CA GLU A 322 -4.10 -27.42 11.96
C GLU A 322 -5.56 -26.98 11.83
N ALA A 323 -5.82 -25.83 11.21
CA ALA A 323 -7.17 -25.35 10.91
C ALA A 323 -7.93 -26.35 10.02
N GLU A 324 -7.25 -26.92 9.02
CA GLU A 324 -7.83 -27.94 8.15
C GLU A 324 -8.21 -29.22 8.89
N ARG A 325 -7.36 -29.64 9.78
CA ARG A 325 -7.63 -30.80 10.62
C ARG A 325 -8.88 -30.59 11.47
N GLN A 326 -8.97 -29.44 12.19
CA GLN A 326 -10.13 -29.12 13.01
C GLN A 326 -11.43 -29.10 12.20
N VAL A 327 -11.44 -28.47 11.03
CA VAL A 327 -12.62 -28.43 10.16
C VAL A 327 -13.08 -29.83 9.75
N ARG A 328 -12.15 -30.76 9.50
CA ARG A 328 -12.50 -32.15 9.14
C ARG A 328 -12.99 -32.95 10.34
N GLU A 329 -12.25 -32.92 11.45
CA GLU A 329 -12.55 -33.72 12.63
C GLU A 329 -13.85 -33.29 13.31
N GLU A 330 -14.16 -31.99 13.31
CA GLU A 330 -15.38 -31.41 13.91
C GLU A 330 -16.56 -31.34 12.93
N GLY A 331 -16.37 -31.74 11.65
CA GLY A 331 -17.42 -31.73 10.63
C GLY A 331 -17.93 -30.35 10.27
N LEU A 332 -17.09 -29.30 10.42
CA LEU A 332 -17.50 -27.90 10.27
C LEU A 332 -17.71 -27.49 8.81
N ALA A 333 -17.39 -28.37 7.88
CA ALA A 333 -17.37 -28.07 6.45
C ALA A 333 -18.66 -27.48 5.91
N ASP A 334 -19.83 -27.89 6.33
CA ASP A 334 -21.13 -27.43 5.86
C ASP A 334 -21.74 -26.28 6.69
N HIS A 335 -21.00 -25.76 7.68
CA HIS A 335 -21.46 -24.65 8.52
C HIS A 335 -21.33 -23.32 7.81
N ARG A 336 -22.29 -22.39 8.03
CA ARG A 336 -22.25 -21.03 7.49
C ARG A 336 -21.14 -20.18 8.08
N LEU A 337 -20.72 -20.47 9.30
CA LEU A 337 -19.62 -19.87 10.01
C LEU A 337 -18.71 -20.98 10.51
N ILE A 338 -17.43 -20.88 10.18
CA ILE A 338 -16.40 -21.80 10.64
C ILE A 338 -15.50 -21.04 11.61
N LEU A 339 -15.45 -21.50 12.85
CA LEU A 339 -14.54 -21.02 13.88
C LEU A 339 -13.51 -22.12 14.16
N VAL A 340 -12.25 -21.76 14.03
CA VAL A 340 -11.11 -22.60 14.39
C VAL A 340 -10.17 -21.83 15.31
N ARG A 341 -9.45 -22.54 16.16
CA ARG A 341 -8.55 -21.92 17.13
C ARG A 341 -7.20 -22.63 17.17
N GLY A 342 -6.15 -21.89 17.52
CA GLY A 342 -4.83 -22.43 17.81
C GLY A 342 -4.18 -21.56 18.87
N ASP A 343 -3.76 -22.20 19.96
CA ASP A 343 -3.18 -21.47 21.12
C ASP A 343 -1.80 -20.88 20.79
N GLU A 344 -1.09 -21.49 19.82
CA GLU A 344 0.24 -21.07 19.40
C GLU A 344 0.25 -20.33 18.05
N TRP A 345 -0.91 -20.00 17.51
CA TRP A 345 -0.96 -19.27 16.23
C TRP A 345 -0.44 -17.86 16.40
N HIS A 346 0.60 -17.56 15.63
CA HIS A 346 1.18 -16.23 15.62
C HIS A 346 0.21 -15.20 15.07
N LEU A 347 -0.06 -14.12 15.82
CA LEU A 347 -1.06 -13.08 15.47
C LEU A 347 -0.86 -12.48 14.05
N GLY A 348 0.39 -12.39 13.59
CA GLY A 348 0.71 -11.86 12.25
C GLY A 348 0.24 -12.72 11.08
N VAL A 349 -0.12 -14.00 11.31
CA VAL A 349 -0.55 -14.93 10.26
C VAL A 349 -2.01 -15.39 10.39
N ILE A 350 -2.70 -15.12 11.50
CA ILE A 350 -4.11 -15.54 11.70
C ILE A 350 -5.01 -15.08 10.54
N GLY A 351 -4.89 -13.84 10.10
CA GLY A 351 -5.67 -13.34 8.97
C GLY A 351 -5.35 -14.05 7.64
N LEU A 352 -4.10 -14.51 7.46
CA LEU A 352 -3.71 -15.29 6.29
C LEU A 352 -4.29 -16.71 6.34
N ILE A 353 -4.29 -17.34 7.52
CA ILE A 353 -4.92 -18.65 7.74
C ILE A 353 -6.42 -18.58 7.44
N ALA A 354 -7.11 -17.58 7.96
CA ALA A 354 -8.53 -17.38 7.70
C ALA A 354 -8.86 -17.16 6.20
N SER A 355 -8.01 -16.43 5.47
CA SER A 355 -8.25 -16.09 4.06
C SER A 355 -8.15 -17.28 3.10
N ILE A 356 -7.28 -18.26 3.36
CA ILE A 356 -7.12 -19.44 2.49
C ILE A 356 -8.38 -20.29 2.51
N ARG A 357 -9.00 -20.44 3.65
CA ARG A 357 -10.23 -21.22 3.82
C ARG A 357 -11.40 -20.65 3.03
N THR A 358 -11.58 -19.34 3.06
CA THR A 358 -12.63 -18.69 2.27
C THR A 358 -12.46 -18.99 0.78
N ARG A 359 -11.24 -19.01 0.26
CA ARG A 359 -10.94 -19.30 -1.16
C ARG A 359 -11.17 -20.78 -1.54
N MET A 360 -10.76 -21.73 -0.72
CA MET A 360 -10.95 -23.15 -0.99
C MET A 360 -12.43 -23.53 -1.00
N TRP A 361 -13.23 -22.90 -0.17
CA TRP A 361 -14.67 -23.14 -0.07
C TRP A 361 -15.46 -22.50 -1.21
N LEU A 362 -15.14 -21.30 -1.62
CA LEU A 362 -15.74 -20.67 -2.81
C LEU A 362 -15.36 -21.42 -4.10
N GLY A 363 -14.20 -22.07 -4.15
CA GLY A 363 -13.76 -22.92 -5.27
C GLY A 363 -14.45 -24.30 -5.33
N SER A 364 -14.76 -24.90 -4.18
CA SER A 364 -15.43 -26.21 -4.11
C SER A 364 -16.96 -26.12 -4.13
N SER A 365 -17.53 -25.01 -3.72
CA SER A 365 -18.97 -24.74 -3.72
C SER A 365 -19.52 -24.18 -5.04
N GLY A 366 -18.81 -24.37 -6.15
CA GLY A 366 -19.29 -24.09 -7.52
C GLY A 366 -20.63 -24.76 -7.87
N HIS A 367 -21.35 -25.26 -6.88
CA HIS A 367 -22.66 -25.87 -7.01
C HIS A 367 -23.58 -25.57 -5.83
N ARG A 368 -23.89 -24.34 -5.51
CA ARG A 368 -25.18 -23.94 -4.96
C ARG A 368 -25.25 -22.44 -4.62
N GLY A 369 -26.17 -21.78 -5.25
CA GLY A 369 -26.81 -20.59 -4.74
C GLY A 369 -26.23 -19.27 -5.22
N GLY A 370 -26.86 -18.69 -6.22
CA GLY A 370 -26.69 -17.29 -6.60
C GLY A 370 -26.88 -16.39 -5.38
N LEU A 371 -25.94 -15.51 -5.19
CA LEU A 371 -26.13 -14.32 -4.37
C LEU A 371 -27.28 -13.51 -4.98
N ARG A 372 -28.43 -13.56 -4.34
CA ARG A 372 -29.42 -12.49 -4.49
C ARG A 372 -28.91 -11.29 -3.70
N GLN A 373 -28.97 -10.17 -4.35
CA GLN A 373 -28.72 -8.77 -3.97
C GLN A 373 -28.68 -8.47 -2.47
#